data_2b91ebb13c5abf9672a87717eeeba259
#
_entry.id   2b91ebb13c5abf9672a87717eeeba259
#
_cell.length_a   1.000
_cell.length_b   1.000
_cell.length_c   1.000
_cell.angle_alpha   90.00
_cell.angle_beta   90.00
_cell.angle_gamma   90.00
#
_symmetry.space_group_name_H-M   'P 1'
#
loop_
_entity.id
_entity.type
_entity.pdbx_description
1 polymer ?
#
loop_
_entity_poly.entity_id
_entity_poly.type
_entity_poly.pdbx_seq_one_letter_code
_entity_poly.pdbx_strand_id
1 'polypeptide(L)'
;MEALFDNFAYMMEGTNWQMMVMWLIGGILITLAIAKDMEPSLLLPIGFGAILMNLPNVDLHIIDVLFDIGISEKFGELFPLVLFIGIGAMIDFGPLLSNPKLMIFGAAAQFGIFFTFFMASLCGFDIKDAASIAIIGAADGPTSIIVAQELGSSYLPAIMVAAYSYMALVPIVQPPVVKLLTTKKERMIRMSYEAKEVSKTTRILFPIVITIITALFAPMAVSLIGFLMFGNLIRECGVLNSLSETAQKVLANLITLFLGITIAARMHYSEFLNINTLIIMGLGLIAFIFDTAGGIMIAKLINLFLPKNKKLNPMIGAAGISAFPMSSRVIHKMGLKEDPQNFLLMHTVGINVSGQIASVIAGGLIMTLVYQFS
;
A
#
# COMPACT_ATOMS: atom_id res chain seq x y z
N MET A 1 -4.58 -19.86 44.44
CA MET A 1 -5.85 -19.29 43.97
C MET A 1 -5.92 -17.79 44.27
N GLU A 2 -5.59 -17.35 45.48
CA GLU A 2 -5.52 -15.90 45.81
C GLU A 2 -4.68 -15.11 44.85
N ALA A 3 -3.44 -15.50 44.56
CA ALA A 3 -2.56 -14.79 43.60
C ALA A 3 -3.15 -14.69 42.17
N LEU A 4 -4.00 -15.64 41.77
CA LEU A 4 -4.71 -15.57 40.49
C LEU A 4 -5.86 -14.55 40.51
N PHE A 5 -6.56 -14.46 41.64
CA PHE A 5 -7.60 -13.46 41.85
C PHE A 5 -7.03 -12.05 41.98
N ASP A 6 -5.88 -11.91 42.68
CA ASP A 6 -5.18 -10.65 42.82
C ASP A 6 -4.68 -10.14 41.45
N ASN A 7 -4.09 -11.00 40.64
CA ASN A 7 -3.68 -10.64 39.27
C ASN A 7 -4.89 -10.28 38.38
N PHE A 8 -6.01 -10.99 38.52
CA PHE A 8 -7.23 -10.67 37.76
C PHE A 8 -7.81 -9.32 38.22
N ALA A 9 -7.90 -9.06 39.52
CA ALA A 9 -8.34 -7.78 40.04
C ALA A 9 -7.43 -6.62 39.56
N TYR A 10 -6.12 -6.82 39.64
CA TYR A 10 -5.13 -5.84 39.16
C TYR A 10 -5.26 -5.55 37.65
N MET A 11 -5.54 -6.57 36.82
CA MET A 11 -5.84 -6.38 35.40
C MET A 11 -7.13 -5.61 35.20
N MET A 12 -8.18 -5.92 35.94
CA MET A 12 -9.50 -5.25 35.83
C MET A 12 -9.43 -3.80 36.28
N GLU A 13 -8.72 -3.46 37.34
CA GLU A 13 -8.51 -2.10 37.81
C GLU A 13 -7.74 -1.24 36.82
N GLY A 14 -6.78 -1.83 36.07
CA GLY A 14 -6.02 -1.15 35.01
C GLY A 14 -6.77 -0.99 33.69
N THR A 15 -7.90 -1.66 33.51
CA THR A 15 -8.64 -1.65 32.24
C THR A 15 -9.54 -0.41 32.14
N ASN A 16 -9.37 0.35 31.04
CA ASN A 16 -10.24 1.46 30.71
C ASN A 16 -11.07 1.16 29.43
N TRP A 17 -12.13 1.96 29.20
CA TRP A 17 -13.00 1.76 28.03
C TRP A 17 -12.27 1.90 26.69
N GLN A 18 -11.20 2.70 26.63
CA GLN A 18 -10.40 2.93 25.44
C GLN A 18 -9.61 1.66 25.06
N MET A 19 -9.06 0.94 26.04
CA MET A 19 -8.43 -0.37 25.82
C MET A 19 -9.44 -1.38 25.25
N MET A 20 -10.67 -1.40 25.78
CA MET A 20 -11.74 -2.27 25.26
C MET A 20 -12.08 -1.96 23.80
N VAL A 21 -12.10 -0.68 23.43
CA VAL A 21 -12.28 -0.26 22.02
C VAL A 21 -11.13 -0.78 21.15
N MET A 22 -9.88 -0.71 21.62
CA MET A 22 -8.73 -1.25 20.88
C MET A 22 -8.79 -2.78 20.76
N TRP A 23 -9.25 -3.52 21.76
CA TRP A 23 -9.48 -4.96 21.65
C TRP A 23 -10.59 -5.29 20.63
N LEU A 24 -11.64 -4.48 20.60
CA LEU A 24 -12.70 -4.63 19.58
C LEU A 24 -12.12 -4.38 18.17
N ILE A 25 -11.33 -3.32 17.97
CA ILE A 25 -10.66 -3.02 16.71
C ILE A 25 -9.75 -4.18 16.31
N GLY A 26 -8.89 -4.65 17.22
CA GLY A 26 -8.03 -5.81 16.97
C GLY A 26 -8.81 -7.06 16.60
N GLY A 27 -9.92 -7.34 17.31
CA GLY A 27 -10.83 -8.47 17.02
C GLY A 27 -11.49 -8.35 15.64
N ILE A 28 -11.89 -7.15 15.24
CA ILE A 28 -12.42 -6.89 13.88
C ILE A 28 -11.37 -7.19 12.83
N LEU A 29 -10.13 -6.67 13.00
CA LEU A 29 -9.03 -6.92 12.05
C LEU A 29 -8.73 -8.42 11.91
N ILE A 30 -8.65 -9.16 13.02
CA ILE A 30 -8.45 -10.61 13.02
C ILE A 30 -9.63 -11.31 12.31
N THR A 31 -10.87 -10.89 12.58
CA THR A 31 -12.05 -11.47 11.94
C THR A 31 -12.05 -11.23 10.43
N LEU A 32 -11.67 -10.03 9.97
CA LEU A 32 -11.53 -9.73 8.55
C LEU A 32 -10.44 -10.58 7.90
N ALA A 33 -9.31 -10.76 8.58
CA ALA A 33 -8.23 -11.62 8.12
C ALA A 33 -8.68 -13.07 7.91
N ILE A 34 -9.33 -13.66 8.93
CA ILE A 34 -9.67 -15.09 8.94
C ILE A 34 -10.96 -15.38 8.14
N ALA A 35 -12.03 -14.61 8.38
CA ALA A 35 -13.36 -14.91 7.83
C ALA A 35 -13.55 -14.37 6.40
N LYS A 36 -12.78 -13.36 5.99
CA LYS A 36 -12.89 -12.74 4.67
C LYS A 36 -11.65 -12.93 3.80
N ASP A 37 -10.62 -13.62 4.31
CA ASP A 37 -9.33 -13.83 3.60
C ASP A 37 -8.72 -12.52 3.08
N MET A 38 -8.79 -11.48 3.94
CA MET A 38 -8.33 -10.13 3.62
C MET A 38 -6.92 -9.93 4.18
N GLU A 39 -5.91 -10.05 3.32
CA GLU A 39 -4.50 -9.90 3.69
C GLU A 39 -4.15 -10.49 5.06
N PRO A 40 -4.36 -11.81 5.26
CA PRO A 40 -4.18 -12.44 6.58
C PRO A 40 -2.77 -12.26 7.15
N SER A 41 -1.76 -12.25 6.28
CA SER A 41 -0.36 -12.05 6.65
C SER A 41 -0.08 -10.69 7.29
N LEU A 42 -0.95 -9.70 7.06
CA LEU A 42 -0.80 -8.34 7.57
C LEU A 42 -1.82 -8.03 8.68
N LEU A 43 -3.12 -8.23 8.40
CA LEU A 43 -4.18 -7.86 9.34
C LEU A 43 -4.15 -8.67 10.63
N LEU A 44 -3.77 -9.95 10.57
CA LEU A 44 -3.75 -10.81 11.75
C LEU A 44 -2.64 -10.37 12.74
N PRO A 45 -1.37 -10.14 12.32
CA PRO A 45 -0.35 -9.59 13.21
C PRO A 45 -0.70 -8.20 13.76
N ILE A 46 -1.25 -7.29 12.93
CA ILE A 46 -1.68 -5.96 13.38
C ILE A 46 -2.79 -6.08 14.43
N GLY A 47 -3.83 -6.88 14.15
CA GLY A 47 -4.97 -7.04 15.05
C GLY A 47 -4.58 -7.68 16.39
N PHE A 48 -3.74 -8.72 16.35
CA PHE A 48 -3.24 -9.38 17.55
C PHE A 48 -2.31 -8.47 18.35
N GLY A 49 -1.41 -7.77 17.67
CA GLY A 49 -0.51 -6.80 18.30
C GLY A 49 -1.28 -5.62 18.92
N ALA A 50 -2.35 -5.12 18.28
CA ALA A 50 -3.21 -4.08 18.85
C ALA A 50 -3.88 -4.53 20.16
N ILE A 51 -4.28 -5.80 20.26
CA ILE A 51 -4.78 -6.36 21.52
C ILE A 51 -3.66 -6.41 22.57
N LEU A 52 -2.48 -6.93 22.20
CA LEU A 52 -1.34 -7.06 23.11
C LEU A 52 -0.90 -5.70 23.68
N MET A 53 -0.76 -4.68 22.84
CA MET A 53 -0.30 -3.34 23.24
C MET A 53 -1.31 -2.60 24.14
N ASN A 54 -2.54 -3.08 24.22
CA ASN A 54 -3.59 -2.50 25.05
C ASN A 54 -3.99 -3.42 26.21
N LEU A 55 -3.15 -4.40 26.56
CA LEU A 55 -3.31 -5.13 27.81
C LEU A 55 -2.88 -4.26 28.99
N PRO A 56 -3.68 -4.18 30.05
CA PRO A 56 -3.34 -3.38 31.22
C PRO A 56 -2.12 -3.96 31.95
N ASN A 57 -1.23 -3.06 32.41
CA ASN A 57 -0.07 -3.42 33.24
C ASN A 57 0.91 -4.43 32.61
N VAL A 58 0.96 -4.50 31.27
CA VAL A 58 1.89 -5.35 30.52
C VAL A 58 2.91 -4.46 29.81
N ASP A 59 4.18 -4.66 30.13
CA ASP A 59 5.28 -4.02 29.41
C ASP A 59 5.79 -4.95 28.30
N LEU A 60 5.69 -4.49 27.04
CA LEU A 60 6.09 -5.21 25.86
C LEU A 60 7.33 -4.59 25.19
N HIS A 61 8.32 -4.22 25.99
CA HIS A 61 9.57 -3.59 25.53
C HIS A 61 10.19 -4.28 24.30
N ILE A 62 10.01 -5.59 24.13
CA ILE A 62 10.51 -6.30 22.95
C ILE A 62 9.90 -5.79 21.64
N ILE A 63 8.65 -5.32 21.66
CA ILE A 63 7.99 -4.78 20.47
C ILE A 63 8.56 -3.40 20.12
N ASP A 64 8.91 -2.59 21.12
CA ASP A 64 9.62 -1.32 20.91
C ASP A 64 11.01 -1.54 20.31
N VAL A 65 11.74 -2.57 20.78
CA VAL A 65 13.04 -2.98 20.19
C VAL A 65 12.85 -3.39 18.72
N LEU A 66 11.82 -4.16 18.39
CA LEU A 66 11.52 -4.52 17.00
C LEU A 66 11.18 -3.28 16.15
N PHE A 67 10.47 -2.32 16.72
CA PHE A 67 10.18 -1.04 16.05
C PHE A 67 11.49 -0.27 15.78
N ASP A 68 12.33 -0.14 16.78
CA ASP A 68 13.61 0.56 16.65
C ASP A 68 14.51 -0.06 15.58
N ILE A 69 14.61 -1.39 15.53
CA ILE A 69 15.43 -2.11 14.55
C ILE A 69 14.83 -2.03 13.14
N GLY A 70 13.50 -2.15 13.03
CA GLY A 70 12.84 -2.38 11.75
C GLY A 70 12.33 -1.14 11.05
N ILE A 71 11.97 -0.10 11.80
CA ILE A 71 11.27 1.06 11.29
C ILE A 71 11.95 2.37 11.66
N SER A 72 12.57 2.49 12.84
CA SER A 72 13.11 3.78 13.28
C SER A 72 14.30 4.24 12.43
N GLU A 73 14.50 5.54 12.35
CA GLU A 73 15.63 6.19 11.65
C GLU A 73 17.00 5.66 12.10
N LYS A 74 17.12 5.18 13.34
CA LYS A 74 18.39 4.68 13.91
C LYS A 74 19.03 3.56 13.09
N PHE A 75 18.20 2.74 12.41
CA PHE A 75 18.67 1.58 11.64
C PHE A 75 18.27 1.65 10.17
N GLY A 76 17.77 2.80 9.68
CA GLY A 76 17.56 3.06 8.26
C GLY A 76 16.38 2.29 7.65
N GLU A 77 15.27 2.14 8.39
CA GLU A 77 13.99 1.64 7.83
C GLU A 77 14.10 0.24 7.21
N LEU A 78 14.83 -0.63 7.88
CA LEU A 78 15.23 -1.94 7.36
C LEU A 78 14.05 -2.77 6.81
N PHE A 79 12.94 -2.86 7.58
CA PHE A 79 11.82 -3.73 7.20
C PHE A 79 11.10 -3.26 5.92
N PRO A 80 10.74 -1.97 5.76
CA PRO A 80 10.18 -1.48 4.50
C PRO A 80 11.07 -1.74 3.30
N LEU A 81 12.36 -1.45 3.39
CA LEU A 81 13.30 -1.66 2.29
C LEU A 81 13.47 -3.13 1.92
N VAL A 82 13.64 -4.01 2.92
CA VAL A 82 13.76 -5.45 2.67
C VAL A 82 12.46 -6.03 2.11
N LEU A 83 11.29 -5.52 2.53
CA LEU A 83 10.01 -5.92 1.94
C LEU A 83 9.95 -5.59 0.46
N PHE A 84 10.50 -4.45 0.03
CA PHE A 84 10.55 -4.08 -1.39
C PHE A 84 11.35 -5.06 -2.23
N ILE A 85 12.40 -5.72 -1.70
CA ILE A 85 13.07 -6.84 -2.41
C ILE A 85 12.08 -7.98 -2.68
N GLY A 86 11.31 -8.37 -1.65
CA GLY A 86 10.30 -9.41 -1.79
C GLY A 86 9.22 -9.06 -2.82
N ILE A 87 8.68 -7.84 -2.73
CA ILE A 87 7.68 -7.31 -3.66
C ILE A 87 8.25 -7.27 -5.08
N GLY A 88 9.45 -6.74 -5.28
CA GLY A 88 10.13 -6.68 -6.57
C GLY A 88 10.33 -8.05 -7.20
N ALA A 89 10.68 -9.06 -6.39
CA ALA A 89 10.81 -10.45 -6.84
C ALA A 89 9.43 -11.06 -7.21
N MET A 90 8.32 -10.61 -6.61
CA MET A 90 6.97 -11.06 -6.98
C MET A 90 6.46 -10.43 -8.28
N ILE A 91 6.89 -9.22 -8.61
CA ILE A 91 6.39 -8.45 -9.74
C ILE A 91 6.90 -9.02 -11.07
N ASP A 92 5.97 -9.28 -12.00
CA ASP A 92 6.26 -9.48 -13.41
C ASP A 92 6.02 -8.18 -14.18
N PHE A 93 7.11 -7.53 -14.62
CA PHE A 93 7.03 -6.32 -15.43
C PHE A 93 6.73 -6.60 -16.91
N GLY A 94 6.67 -7.86 -17.34
CA GLY A 94 6.39 -8.25 -18.72
C GLY A 94 5.14 -7.58 -19.31
N PRO A 95 3.97 -7.59 -18.66
CA PRO A 95 2.76 -6.91 -19.13
C PRO A 95 2.95 -5.40 -19.32
N LEU A 96 3.69 -4.74 -18.44
CA LEU A 96 4.00 -3.31 -18.55
C LEU A 96 4.99 -3.04 -19.69
N LEU A 97 6.04 -3.85 -19.80
CA LEU A 97 7.05 -3.72 -20.86
C LEU A 97 6.48 -4.01 -22.24
N SER A 98 5.51 -4.93 -22.35
CA SER A 98 4.81 -5.21 -23.60
C SER A 98 3.87 -4.07 -24.04
N ASN A 99 3.39 -3.27 -23.09
CA ASN A 99 2.51 -2.13 -23.34
C ASN A 99 2.83 -0.95 -22.40
N PRO A 100 3.91 -0.17 -22.67
CA PRO A 100 4.33 0.93 -21.80
C PRO A 100 3.29 2.05 -21.64
N LYS A 101 2.28 2.12 -22.52
CA LYS A 101 1.17 3.09 -22.39
C LYS A 101 0.36 2.88 -21.09
N LEU A 102 0.45 1.70 -20.49
CA LEU A 102 -0.19 1.42 -19.22
C LEU A 102 0.36 2.28 -18.06
N MET A 103 1.57 2.85 -18.20
CA MET A 103 2.15 3.76 -17.20
C MET A 103 1.29 5.00 -16.94
N ILE A 104 0.50 5.44 -17.92
CA ILE A 104 -0.37 6.61 -17.75
C ILE A 104 -1.43 6.37 -16.66
N PHE A 105 -1.88 5.13 -16.48
CA PHE A 105 -2.87 4.80 -15.44
C PHE A 105 -2.28 4.82 -14.04
N GLY A 106 -1.05 4.32 -13.88
CA GLY A 106 -0.33 4.43 -12.63
C GLY A 106 -0.07 5.89 -12.23
N ALA A 107 0.38 6.71 -13.17
CA ALA A 107 0.57 8.15 -12.94
C ALA A 107 -0.75 8.86 -12.60
N ALA A 108 -1.85 8.57 -13.30
CA ALA A 108 -3.15 9.19 -13.06
C ALA A 108 -3.76 8.75 -11.72
N ALA A 109 -3.46 7.54 -11.27
CA ALA A 109 -3.92 7.05 -9.97
C ALA A 109 -3.23 7.76 -8.79
N GLN A 110 -2.14 8.51 -9.00
CA GLN A 110 -1.52 9.33 -7.95
C GLN A 110 -2.27 10.66 -7.72
N PHE A 111 -3.35 10.91 -8.43
CA PHE A 111 -4.15 12.13 -8.28
C PHE A 111 -4.62 12.36 -6.84
N GLY A 112 -5.05 11.30 -6.15
CA GLY A 112 -5.52 11.38 -4.78
C GLY A 112 -4.44 11.80 -3.80
N ILE A 113 -3.16 11.43 -4.03
CA ILE A 113 -2.03 11.88 -3.22
C ILE A 113 -1.95 13.42 -3.24
N PHE A 114 -1.89 14.04 -4.42
CA PHE A 114 -1.78 15.49 -4.54
C PHE A 114 -3.04 16.21 -4.06
N PHE A 115 -4.22 15.64 -4.31
CA PHE A 115 -5.49 16.16 -3.80
C PHE A 115 -5.52 16.14 -2.27
N THR A 116 -5.08 15.06 -1.64
CA THR A 116 -5.08 14.92 -0.19
C THR A 116 -4.00 15.78 0.46
N PHE A 117 -2.86 15.99 -0.18
CA PHE A 117 -1.87 16.97 0.25
C PHE A 117 -2.51 18.37 0.43
N PHE A 118 -3.25 18.79 -0.59
CA PHE A 118 -4.01 20.05 -0.52
C PHE A 118 -5.06 20.05 0.60
N MET A 119 -5.85 18.97 0.72
CA MET A 119 -6.88 18.85 1.76
C MET A 119 -6.30 18.84 3.18
N ALA A 120 -5.21 18.11 3.41
CA ALA A 120 -4.51 18.06 4.69
C ALA A 120 -3.96 19.43 5.10
N SER A 121 -3.40 20.17 4.13
CA SER A 121 -2.95 21.56 4.34
C SER A 121 -4.12 22.48 4.71
N LEU A 122 -5.28 22.33 4.09
CA LEU A 122 -6.50 23.07 4.48
C LEU A 122 -7.03 22.70 5.87
N CYS A 123 -6.82 21.46 6.32
CA CYS A 123 -7.15 21.04 7.68
C CYS A 123 -6.19 21.60 8.74
N GLY A 124 -5.15 22.34 8.34
CA GLY A 124 -4.21 22.99 9.25
C GLY A 124 -3.02 22.13 9.65
N PHE A 125 -2.78 20.99 8.97
CA PHE A 125 -1.54 20.24 9.15
C PHE A 125 -0.35 20.99 8.56
N ASP A 126 0.81 20.88 9.23
CA ASP A 126 2.06 21.39 8.69
C ASP A 126 2.40 20.72 7.34
N ILE A 127 3.18 21.39 6.52
CA ILE A 127 3.49 20.93 5.15
C ILE A 127 4.12 19.52 5.12
N LYS A 128 4.96 19.21 6.10
CA LYS A 128 5.59 17.88 6.25
C LYS A 128 4.58 16.81 6.64
N ASP A 129 3.71 17.14 7.59
CA ASP A 129 2.64 16.26 8.03
C ASP A 129 1.60 16.07 6.92
N ALA A 130 1.21 17.14 6.24
CA ALA A 130 0.27 17.08 5.12
C ALA A 130 0.79 16.21 3.96
N ALA A 131 2.07 16.32 3.62
CA ALA A 131 2.73 15.49 2.62
C ALA A 131 2.77 14.01 3.03
N SER A 132 3.09 13.76 4.29
CA SER A 132 3.14 12.41 4.86
C SER A 132 1.75 11.75 4.93
N ILE A 133 0.70 12.51 5.23
CA ILE A 133 -0.69 12.04 5.22
C ILE A 133 -1.13 11.73 3.78
N ALA A 134 -0.75 12.55 2.82
CA ALA A 134 -1.16 12.42 1.44
C ALA A 134 -0.74 11.08 0.81
N ILE A 135 0.46 10.59 1.14
CA ILE A 135 0.99 9.36 0.55
C ILE A 135 0.21 8.09 0.95
N ILE A 136 -0.62 8.16 2.00
CA ILE A 136 -1.49 7.05 2.43
C ILE A 136 -2.40 6.60 1.28
N GLY A 137 -2.80 7.53 0.41
CA GLY A 137 -3.70 7.25 -0.73
C GLY A 137 -3.16 6.23 -1.72
N ALA A 138 -1.85 6.16 -1.89
CA ALA A 138 -1.21 5.16 -2.74
C ALA A 138 -1.50 3.72 -2.30
N ALA A 139 -1.96 3.51 -1.06
CA ALA A 139 -2.13 2.21 -0.42
C ALA A 139 -0.84 1.37 -0.50
N ASP A 140 0.27 2.02 -0.21
CA ASP A 140 1.63 1.48 -0.20
C ASP A 140 2.25 1.74 1.17
N GLY A 141 2.12 0.76 2.08
CA GLY A 141 2.58 0.88 3.46
C GLY A 141 4.07 1.24 3.58
N PRO A 142 4.97 0.50 2.93
CA PRO A 142 6.41 0.81 2.97
C PRO A 142 6.75 2.23 2.52
N THR A 143 6.22 2.69 1.38
CA THR A 143 6.45 4.06 0.89
C THR A 143 5.91 5.10 1.87
N SER A 144 4.75 4.85 2.48
CA SER A 144 4.16 5.77 3.47
C SER A 144 5.02 5.93 4.72
N ILE A 145 5.62 4.83 5.20
CA ILE A 145 6.55 4.87 6.34
C ILE A 145 7.75 5.74 5.99
N ILE A 146 8.43 5.44 4.89
CA ILE A 146 9.68 6.12 4.52
C ILE A 146 9.44 7.61 4.27
N VAL A 147 8.37 7.97 3.56
CA VAL A 147 8.04 9.39 3.32
C VAL A 147 7.74 10.13 4.63
N ALA A 148 6.94 9.53 5.52
CA ALA A 148 6.59 10.15 6.79
C ALA A 148 7.80 10.30 7.73
N GLN A 149 8.72 9.36 7.66
CA GLN A 149 9.93 9.35 8.47
C GLN A 149 10.96 10.35 7.96
N GLU A 150 11.27 10.31 6.66
CA GLU A 150 12.19 11.27 6.01
C GLU A 150 11.73 12.72 6.18
N LEU A 151 10.42 12.98 6.17
CA LEU A 151 9.88 14.30 6.44
C LEU A 151 9.82 14.66 7.93
N GLY A 152 10.11 13.72 8.82
CA GLY A 152 10.02 13.90 10.27
C GLY A 152 8.60 14.18 10.75
N SER A 153 7.60 13.48 10.18
CA SER A 153 6.20 13.69 10.53
C SER A 153 5.90 13.33 11.98
N SER A 154 5.22 14.23 12.68
CA SER A 154 4.74 14.02 14.04
C SER A 154 3.69 12.90 14.14
N TYR A 155 3.09 12.50 13.01
CA TYR A 155 2.00 11.53 12.91
C TYR A 155 2.43 10.21 12.28
N LEU A 156 3.73 9.89 12.24
CA LEU A 156 4.24 8.63 11.71
C LEU A 156 3.44 7.40 12.19
N PRO A 157 3.11 7.24 13.49
CA PRO A 157 2.33 6.10 13.96
C PRO A 157 0.95 5.98 13.30
N ALA A 158 0.22 7.09 13.23
CA ALA A 158 -1.11 7.14 12.63
C ALA A 158 -1.07 6.85 11.12
N ILE A 159 -0.06 7.40 10.43
CA ILE A 159 0.16 7.21 8.98
C ILE A 159 0.45 5.75 8.68
N MET A 160 1.33 5.11 9.45
CA MET A 160 1.67 3.69 9.31
C MET A 160 0.42 2.81 9.42
N VAL A 161 -0.35 2.98 10.50
CA VAL A 161 -1.56 2.19 10.72
C VAL A 161 -2.57 2.43 9.61
N ALA A 162 -2.80 3.69 9.19
CA ALA A 162 -3.71 4.03 8.12
C ALA A 162 -3.29 3.40 6.79
N ALA A 163 -2.04 3.55 6.37
CA ALA A 163 -1.53 3.05 5.09
C ALA A 163 -1.67 1.53 4.96
N TYR A 164 -1.25 0.79 5.99
CA TYR A 164 -1.37 -0.67 5.97
C TYR A 164 -2.81 -1.15 6.10
N SER A 165 -3.64 -0.46 6.91
CA SER A 165 -5.06 -0.80 7.01
C SER A 165 -5.78 -0.59 5.67
N TYR A 166 -5.50 0.50 4.95
CA TYR A 166 -6.13 0.73 3.64
C TYR A 166 -5.63 -0.22 2.58
N MET A 167 -4.34 -0.57 2.58
CA MET A 167 -3.82 -1.62 1.71
C MET A 167 -4.63 -2.92 1.90
N ALA A 168 -4.89 -3.31 3.13
CA ALA A 168 -5.66 -4.51 3.44
C ALA A 168 -7.16 -4.37 3.12
N LEU A 169 -7.72 -3.15 3.22
CA LEU A 169 -9.14 -2.87 2.96
C LEU A 169 -9.47 -2.61 1.48
N VAL A 170 -8.50 -2.69 0.56
CA VAL A 170 -8.72 -2.54 -0.89
C VAL A 170 -9.92 -3.37 -1.39
N PRO A 171 -10.10 -4.66 -1.03
CA PRO A 171 -11.24 -5.45 -1.50
C PRO A 171 -12.61 -4.94 -1.05
N ILE A 172 -12.67 -4.13 -0.01
CA ILE A 172 -13.92 -3.54 0.52
C ILE A 172 -14.17 -2.16 -0.07
N VAL A 173 -13.15 -1.29 -0.05
CA VAL A 173 -13.30 0.13 -0.39
C VAL A 173 -13.33 0.35 -1.89
N GLN A 174 -12.50 -0.35 -2.65
CA GLN A 174 -12.37 -0.15 -4.07
C GLN A 174 -13.64 -0.50 -4.89
N PRO A 175 -14.35 -1.64 -4.66
CA PRO A 175 -15.50 -2.00 -5.47
C PRO A 175 -16.67 -1.01 -5.43
N PRO A 176 -17.07 -0.42 -4.29
CA PRO A 176 -18.08 0.65 -4.26
C PRO A 176 -17.70 1.87 -5.10
N VAL A 177 -16.43 2.33 -5.00
CA VAL A 177 -15.92 3.47 -5.76
C VAL A 177 -15.98 3.19 -7.26
N VAL A 178 -15.50 2.02 -7.67
CA VAL A 178 -15.56 1.57 -9.08
C VAL A 178 -16.99 1.54 -9.60
N LYS A 179 -17.94 0.99 -8.83
CA LYS A 179 -19.35 0.93 -9.23
C LYS A 179 -19.99 2.31 -9.34
N LEU A 180 -19.65 3.22 -8.42
CA LEU A 180 -20.15 4.59 -8.43
C LEU A 180 -19.69 5.34 -9.69
N LEU A 181 -18.44 5.14 -10.09
CA LEU A 181 -17.81 5.84 -11.20
C LEU A 181 -18.00 5.17 -12.57
N THR A 182 -18.53 3.95 -12.61
CA THR A 182 -18.70 3.21 -13.87
C THR A 182 -20.11 2.68 -14.06
N THR A 183 -20.63 2.76 -15.28
CA THR A 183 -21.89 2.14 -15.66
C THR A 183 -21.73 0.63 -15.89
N LYS A 184 -22.82 -0.14 -15.78
CA LYS A 184 -22.80 -1.59 -16.08
C LYS A 184 -22.29 -1.87 -17.51
N LYS A 185 -22.68 -1.03 -18.49
CA LYS A 185 -22.22 -1.16 -19.88
C LYS A 185 -20.71 -1.01 -20.01
N GLU A 186 -20.11 -0.07 -19.30
CA GLU A 186 -18.66 0.13 -19.26
C GLU A 186 -17.95 -1.05 -18.61
N ARG A 187 -18.50 -1.59 -17.51
CA ARG A 187 -17.90 -2.73 -16.78
C ARG A 187 -17.93 -4.03 -17.60
N MET A 188 -18.85 -4.15 -18.55
CA MET A 188 -18.97 -5.30 -19.47
C MET A 188 -18.09 -5.19 -20.72
N ILE A 189 -17.31 -4.13 -20.90
CA ILE A 189 -16.40 -4.00 -22.04
C ILE A 189 -15.31 -5.07 -21.91
N ARG A 190 -15.28 -6.00 -22.87
CA ARG A 190 -14.22 -7.01 -23.00
C ARG A 190 -13.02 -6.43 -23.71
N MET A 191 -11.83 -6.76 -23.23
CA MET A 191 -10.58 -6.31 -23.82
C MET A 191 -9.78 -7.52 -24.31
N SER A 192 -9.31 -7.47 -25.55
CA SER A 192 -8.36 -8.46 -26.05
C SER A 192 -6.98 -8.17 -25.47
N TYR A 193 -6.29 -9.22 -25.05
CA TYR A 193 -4.89 -9.14 -24.62
C TYR A 193 -4.03 -9.87 -25.65
N GLU A 194 -3.15 -9.13 -26.30
CA GLU A 194 -2.12 -9.69 -27.17
C GLU A 194 -0.78 -9.64 -26.40
N ALA A 195 -0.32 -10.79 -25.96
CA ALA A 195 0.99 -10.90 -25.33
C ALA A 195 2.08 -10.64 -26.37
N LYS A 196 2.82 -9.56 -26.23
CA LYS A 196 4.05 -9.34 -26.98
C LYS A 196 5.20 -9.93 -26.17
N GLU A 197 6.00 -10.78 -26.80
CA GLU A 197 7.19 -11.31 -26.15
C GLU A 197 8.18 -10.18 -25.85
N VAL A 198 8.59 -10.11 -24.59
CA VAL A 198 9.63 -9.19 -24.13
C VAL A 198 10.93 -9.97 -24.01
N SER A 199 12.00 -9.51 -24.67
CA SER A 199 13.28 -10.18 -24.65
C SER A 199 13.84 -10.30 -23.22
N LYS A 200 14.58 -11.38 -22.94
CA LYS A 200 15.23 -11.56 -21.62
C LYS A 200 16.17 -10.40 -21.29
N THR A 201 16.90 -9.90 -22.28
CA THR A 201 17.81 -8.75 -22.11
C THR A 201 17.03 -7.51 -21.67
N THR A 202 15.86 -7.21 -22.27
CA THR A 202 15.01 -6.10 -21.85
C THR A 202 14.54 -6.25 -20.42
N ARG A 203 14.13 -7.44 -20.00
CA ARG A 203 13.69 -7.72 -18.62
C ARG A 203 14.82 -7.54 -17.61
N ILE A 204 16.06 -7.90 -17.93
CA ILE A 204 17.23 -7.72 -17.05
C ILE A 204 17.67 -6.25 -16.99
N LEU A 205 17.67 -5.55 -18.13
CA LEU A 205 18.11 -4.15 -18.18
C LEU A 205 17.09 -3.19 -17.56
N PHE A 206 15.81 -3.52 -17.63
CA PHE A 206 14.73 -2.66 -17.15
C PHE A 206 14.92 -2.20 -15.68
N PRO A 207 15.12 -3.09 -14.68
CA PRO A 207 15.31 -2.67 -13.31
C PRO A 207 16.55 -1.78 -13.11
N ILE A 208 17.62 -2.03 -13.85
CA ILE A 208 18.84 -1.20 -13.78
C ILE A 208 18.58 0.19 -14.34
N VAL A 209 17.95 0.28 -15.52
CA VAL A 209 17.65 1.54 -16.19
C VAL A 209 16.68 2.38 -15.37
N ILE A 210 15.60 1.78 -14.82
CA ILE A 210 14.63 2.49 -13.97
C ILE A 210 15.31 3.03 -12.71
N THR A 211 16.18 2.27 -12.07
CA THR A 211 16.93 2.75 -10.88
C THR A 211 17.78 3.96 -11.23
N ILE A 212 18.51 3.93 -12.36
CA ILE A 212 19.33 5.06 -12.82
C ILE A 212 18.46 6.28 -13.15
N ILE A 213 17.35 6.09 -13.87
CA ILE A 213 16.42 7.16 -14.20
C ILE A 213 15.85 7.79 -12.92
N THR A 214 15.44 6.96 -11.95
CA THR A 214 14.93 7.47 -10.66
C THR A 214 15.99 8.29 -9.93
N ALA A 215 17.25 7.88 -9.95
CA ALA A 215 18.34 8.63 -9.33
C ALA A 215 18.51 10.04 -9.94
N LEU A 216 18.21 10.21 -11.23
CA LEU A 216 18.32 11.49 -11.92
C LEU A 216 17.12 12.43 -11.65
N PHE A 217 15.90 11.89 -11.52
CA PHE A 217 14.68 12.69 -11.44
C PHE A 217 14.04 12.75 -10.05
N ALA A 218 14.23 11.73 -9.23
CA ALA A 218 13.67 11.61 -7.88
C ALA A 218 14.67 10.93 -6.94
N PRO A 219 15.80 11.59 -6.60
CA PRO A 219 16.89 11.00 -5.84
C PRO A 219 16.45 10.47 -4.48
N MET A 220 15.48 11.09 -3.83
CA MET A 220 14.92 10.64 -2.55
C MET A 220 14.13 9.32 -2.65
N ALA A 221 13.70 8.90 -3.84
CA ALA A 221 13.03 7.63 -4.07
C ALA A 221 13.98 6.48 -4.43
N VAL A 222 15.30 6.74 -4.54
CA VAL A 222 16.28 5.76 -5.06
C VAL A 222 16.39 4.53 -4.16
N SER A 223 16.37 4.69 -2.85
CA SER A 223 16.42 3.56 -1.92
C SER A 223 15.23 2.61 -2.15
N LEU A 224 14.02 3.16 -2.22
CA LEU A 224 12.79 2.38 -2.45
C LEU A 224 12.79 1.70 -3.82
N ILE A 225 12.98 2.46 -4.88
CA ILE A 225 13.01 1.91 -6.25
C ILE A 225 14.18 0.96 -6.42
N GLY A 226 15.35 1.26 -5.87
CA GLY A 226 16.53 0.41 -5.95
C GLY A 226 16.30 -0.98 -5.35
N PHE A 227 15.74 -1.05 -4.14
CA PHE A 227 15.43 -2.34 -3.51
C PHE A 227 14.30 -3.08 -4.24
N LEU A 228 13.27 -2.39 -4.72
CA LEU A 228 12.23 -2.98 -5.57
C LEU A 228 12.82 -3.56 -6.86
N MET A 229 13.63 -2.78 -7.56
CA MET A 229 14.26 -3.18 -8.82
C MET A 229 15.32 -4.26 -8.61
N PHE A 230 16.04 -4.26 -7.48
CA PHE A 230 16.95 -5.32 -7.11
C PHE A 230 16.22 -6.66 -6.94
N GLY A 231 15.07 -6.66 -6.25
CA GLY A 231 14.21 -7.84 -6.15
C GLY A 231 13.78 -8.37 -7.53
N ASN A 232 13.39 -7.46 -8.42
CA ASN A 232 13.03 -7.82 -9.79
C ASN A 232 14.22 -8.36 -10.60
N LEU A 233 15.39 -7.78 -10.45
CA LEU A 233 16.61 -8.25 -11.10
C LEU A 233 16.97 -9.67 -10.65
N ILE A 234 16.83 -10.01 -9.37
CA ILE A 234 17.00 -11.37 -8.83
C ILE A 234 16.07 -12.35 -9.55
N ARG A 235 14.82 -11.95 -9.79
CA ARG A 235 13.86 -12.77 -10.53
C ARG A 235 14.24 -12.97 -12.00
N GLU A 236 14.53 -11.88 -12.71
CA GLU A 236 14.67 -11.88 -14.17
C GLU A 236 16.04 -12.36 -14.65
N CYS A 237 17.07 -12.38 -13.80
CA CYS A 237 18.41 -12.85 -14.17
C CYS A 237 18.46 -14.35 -14.54
N GLY A 238 17.57 -15.14 -13.95
CA GLY A 238 17.42 -16.58 -14.25
C GLY A 238 18.52 -17.49 -13.69
N VAL A 239 19.47 -16.94 -12.93
CA VAL A 239 20.56 -17.70 -12.27
C VAL A 239 20.37 -17.78 -10.75
N LEU A 240 19.44 -17.04 -10.18
CA LEU A 240 19.14 -16.94 -8.75
C LEU A 240 17.70 -17.41 -8.42
N ASN A 241 17.20 -18.43 -9.11
CA ASN A 241 15.80 -18.87 -8.96
C ASN A 241 15.42 -19.23 -7.51
N SER A 242 16.30 -19.95 -6.80
CA SER A 242 16.08 -20.31 -5.38
C SER A 242 16.02 -19.06 -4.48
N LEU A 243 16.89 -18.07 -4.72
CA LEU A 243 16.87 -16.81 -3.98
C LEU A 243 15.61 -16.00 -4.30
N SER A 244 15.21 -15.97 -5.57
CA SER A 244 13.96 -15.34 -6.01
C SER A 244 12.73 -15.93 -5.31
N GLU A 245 12.64 -17.27 -5.24
CA GLU A 245 11.56 -17.93 -4.53
C GLU A 245 11.57 -17.64 -3.03
N THR A 246 12.73 -17.61 -2.42
CA THR A 246 12.91 -17.27 -1.00
C THR A 246 12.47 -15.82 -0.76
N ALA A 247 12.87 -14.88 -1.62
CA ALA A 247 12.49 -13.47 -1.51
C ALA A 247 10.98 -13.28 -1.63
N GLN A 248 10.35 -13.95 -2.59
CA GLN A 248 8.91 -13.83 -2.84
C GLN A 248 8.03 -14.43 -1.74
N LYS A 249 8.44 -15.58 -1.18
CA LYS A 249 7.60 -16.38 -0.28
C LYS A 249 8.02 -16.22 1.17
N VAL A 250 9.29 -16.49 1.48
CA VAL A 250 9.76 -16.55 2.87
C VAL A 250 10.07 -15.15 3.39
N LEU A 251 10.92 -14.41 2.69
CA LEU A 251 11.37 -13.09 3.12
C LEU A 251 10.20 -12.09 3.20
N ALA A 252 9.39 -12.00 2.14
CA ALA A 252 8.24 -11.09 2.12
C ALA A 252 7.26 -11.40 3.27
N ASN A 253 6.91 -12.68 3.48
CA ASN A 253 6.00 -13.06 4.55
C ASN A 253 6.57 -12.78 5.94
N LEU A 254 7.86 -13.09 6.17
CA LEU A 254 8.53 -12.87 7.45
C LEU A 254 8.58 -11.38 7.80
N ILE A 255 8.99 -10.55 6.83
CA ILE A 255 9.05 -9.11 7.03
C ILE A 255 7.64 -8.51 7.20
N THR A 256 6.64 -8.99 6.46
CA THR A 256 5.24 -8.54 6.65
C THR A 256 4.73 -8.87 8.05
N LEU A 257 5.05 -10.05 8.59
CA LEU A 257 4.71 -10.43 9.95
C LEU A 257 5.37 -9.48 10.97
N PHE A 258 6.66 -9.22 10.84
CA PHE A 258 7.37 -8.29 11.73
C PHE A 258 6.83 -6.87 11.62
N LEU A 259 6.58 -6.38 10.41
CA LEU A 259 5.94 -5.08 10.20
C LEU A 259 4.57 -5.01 10.87
N GLY A 260 3.74 -6.02 10.73
CA GLY A 260 2.40 -6.04 11.35
C GLY A 260 2.46 -5.93 12.88
N ILE A 261 3.33 -6.70 13.53
CA ILE A 261 3.52 -6.63 14.98
C ILE A 261 4.10 -5.27 15.39
N THR A 262 5.09 -4.78 14.64
CA THR A 262 5.78 -3.52 14.94
C THR A 262 4.86 -2.31 14.78
N ILE A 263 4.01 -2.31 13.74
CA ILE A 263 2.99 -1.26 13.55
C ILE A 263 2.02 -1.24 14.73
N ALA A 264 1.65 -2.42 15.23
CA ALA A 264 0.75 -2.52 16.37
C ALA A 264 1.34 -1.92 17.66
N ALA A 265 2.67 -1.84 17.80
CA ALA A 265 3.32 -1.13 18.90
C ALA A 265 2.85 0.33 19.03
N ARG A 266 2.47 0.94 17.91
CA ARG A 266 1.96 2.32 17.84
C ARG A 266 0.43 2.41 17.89
N MET A 267 -0.27 1.29 18.12
CA MET A 267 -1.72 1.25 18.32
C MET A 267 -2.11 1.28 19.80
N HIS A 268 -1.31 1.94 20.64
CA HIS A 268 -1.71 2.18 22.03
C HIS A 268 -2.90 3.16 22.06
N TYR A 269 -3.89 2.91 22.91
CA TYR A 269 -5.16 3.68 22.92
C TYR A 269 -4.96 5.19 23.07
N SER A 270 -3.95 5.63 23.84
CA SER A 270 -3.68 7.06 24.06
C SER A 270 -3.20 7.80 22.80
N GLU A 271 -2.49 7.11 21.93
CA GLU A 271 -2.00 7.67 20.67
C GLU A 271 -3.00 7.46 19.53
N PHE A 272 -3.64 6.29 19.49
CA PHE A 272 -4.50 5.89 18.39
C PHE A 272 -5.90 6.53 18.45
N LEU A 273 -6.51 6.63 19.63
CA LEU A 273 -7.85 7.24 19.83
C LEU A 273 -7.77 8.77 20.00
N ASN A 274 -6.88 9.43 19.27
CA ASN A 274 -6.74 10.88 19.20
C ASN A 274 -7.53 11.44 18.00
N ILE A 275 -8.09 12.64 18.15
CA ILE A 275 -8.87 13.28 17.07
C ILE A 275 -8.04 13.48 15.78
N ASN A 276 -6.76 13.84 15.90
CA ASN A 276 -5.89 14.02 14.75
C ASN A 276 -5.66 12.68 14.00
N THR A 277 -5.47 11.57 14.73
CA THR A 277 -5.37 10.23 14.14
C THR A 277 -6.64 9.88 13.36
N LEU A 278 -7.82 10.19 13.89
CA LEU A 278 -9.10 9.94 13.20
C LEU A 278 -9.23 10.81 11.94
N ILE A 279 -8.79 12.07 11.99
CA ILE A 279 -8.75 12.96 10.81
C ILE A 279 -7.79 12.40 9.76
N ILE A 280 -6.59 11.95 10.16
CA ILE A 280 -5.58 11.35 9.28
C ILE A 280 -6.14 10.09 8.61
N MET A 281 -6.80 9.22 9.37
CA MET A 281 -7.48 8.07 8.80
C MET A 281 -8.57 8.49 7.81
N GLY A 282 -9.39 9.49 8.12
CA GLY A 282 -10.37 10.03 7.20
C GLY A 282 -9.76 10.57 5.90
N LEU A 283 -8.70 11.36 6.01
CA LEU A 283 -7.96 11.90 4.86
C LEU A 283 -7.32 10.79 4.03
N GLY A 284 -6.73 9.77 4.65
CA GLY A 284 -6.19 8.61 3.96
C GLY A 284 -7.25 7.84 3.16
N LEU A 285 -8.46 7.69 3.72
CA LEU A 285 -9.58 7.09 3.00
C LEU A 285 -10.00 7.93 1.78
N ILE A 286 -10.05 9.24 1.94
CA ILE A 286 -10.34 10.19 0.85
C ILE A 286 -9.25 10.05 -0.22
N ALA A 287 -7.98 10.06 0.15
CA ALA A 287 -6.86 9.87 -0.77
C ALA A 287 -7.02 8.58 -1.59
N PHE A 288 -7.28 7.46 -0.94
CA PHE A 288 -7.48 6.17 -1.59
C PHE A 288 -8.66 6.16 -2.58
N ILE A 289 -9.78 6.82 -2.21
CA ILE A 289 -10.95 6.97 -3.09
C ILE A 289 -10.59 7.79 -4.33
N PHE A 290 -9.88 8.91 -4.16
CA PHE A 290 -9.50 9.79 -5.26
C PHE A 290 -8.40 9.19 -6.15
N ASP A 291 -7.47 8.40 -5.61
CA ASP A 291 -6.51 7.63 -6.39
C ASP A 291 -7.20 6.59 -7.27
N THR A 292 -8.13 5.83 -6.70
CA THR A 292 -8.98 4.90 -7.47
C THR A 292 -9.77 5.65 -8.55
N ALA A 293 -10.34 6.80 -8.21
CA ALA A 293 -11.10 7.63 -9.14
C ALA A 293 -10.23 8.19 -10.27
N GLY A 294 -9.04 8.70 -9.97
CA GLY A 294 -8.10 9.24 -10.95
C GLY A 294 -7.77 8.23 -12.06
N GLY A 295 -7.47 7.00 -11.68
CA GLY A 295 -7.23 5.93 -12.64
C GLY A 295 -8.45 5.60 -13.51
N ILE A 296 -9.67 5.58 -12.95
CA ILE A 296 -10.91 5.36 -13.72
C ILE A 296 -11.19 6.53 -14.67
N MET A 297 -11.01 7.75 -14.19
CA MET A 297 -11.31 8.95 -14.97
C MET A 297 -10.39 9.08 -16.18
N ILE A 298 -9.09 8.76 -16.05
CA ILE A 298 -8.18 8.76 -17.21
C ILE A 298 -8.60 7.69 -18.23
N ALA A 299 -9.07 6.52 -17.81
CA ALA A 299 -9.58 5.50 -18.71
C ALA A 299 -10.81 6.00 -19.49
N LYS A 300 -11.72 6.70 -18.81
CA LYS A 300 -12.89 7.33 -19.45
C LYS A 300 -12.48 8.44 -20.41
N LEU A 301 -11.52 9.27 -20.02
CA LEU A 301 -11.00 10.34 -20.88
C LEU A 301 -10.40 9.77 -22.15
N ILE A 302 -9.56 8.73 -22.05
CA ILE A 302 -9.00 8.03 -23.21
C ILE A 302 -10.12 7.47 -24.11
N ASN A 303 -11.19 6.93 -23.51
CA ASN A 303 -12.32 6.39 -24.23
C ASN A 303 -13.11 7.45 -25.06
N LEU A 304 -12.98 8.74 -24.75
CA LEU A 304 -13.58 9.78 -25.59
C LEU A 304 -12.93 9.86 -26.99
N PHE A 305 -11.63 9.53 -27.04
CA PHE A 305 -10.85 9.58 -28.28
C PHE A 305 -10.76 8.24 -29.00
N LEU A 306 -11.23 7.14 -28.38
CA LEU A 306 -11.17 5.80 -28.95
C LEU A 306 -12.47 5.44 -29.69
N PRO A 307 -12.37 4.75 -30.85
CA PRO A 307 -13.54 4.23 -31.56
C PRO A 307 -14.25 3.16 -30.71
N LYS A 308 -15.55 2.97 -30.96
CA LYS A 308 -16.42 2.10 -30.13
C LYS A 308 -15.90 0.67 -29.94
N ASN A 309 -15.24 0.11 -30.96
CA ASN A 309 -14.67 -1.25 -30.95
C ASN A 309 -13.31 -1.39 -30.25
N LYS A 310 -12.65 -0.26 -29.86
CA LYS A 310 -11.36 -0.24 -29.18
C LYS A 310 -11.43 0.39 -27.80
N LYS A 311 -12.64 0.59 -27.25
CA LYS A 311 -12.81 1.17 -25.93
C LYS A 311 -12.22 0.29 -24.85
N LEU A 312 -11.58 0.93 -23.88
CA LEU A 312 -11.05 0.30 -22.69
C LEU A 312 -12.17 0.08 -21.67
N ASN A 313 -12.08 -0.97 -20.89
CA ASN A 313 -12.90 -1.11 -19.69
C ASN A 313 -12.40 -0.16 -18.63
N PRO A 314 -13.16 0.88 -18.21
CA PRO A 314 -12.64 1.89 -17.29
C PRO A 314 -12.23 1.35 -15.91
N MET A 315 -12.78 0.18 -15.53
CA MET A 315 -12.38 -0.46 -14.26
C MET A 315 -10.88 -0.72 -14.16
N ILE A 316 -10.20 -0.98 -15.31
CA ILE A 316 -8.75 -1.28 -15.26
C ILE A 316 -7.94 -0.15 -14.66
N GLY A 317 -8.37 1.10 -14.84
CA GLY A 317 -7.70 2.27 -14.29
C GLY A 317 -7.64 2.26 -12.77
N ALA A 318 -8.64 1.68 -12.10
CA ALA A 318 -8.63 1.54 -10.65
C ALA A 318 -7.48 0.67 -10.12
N ALA A 319 -6.90 -0.19 -10.98
CA ALA A 319 -5.72 -0.98 -10.61
C ALA A 319 -4.42 -0.16 -10.52
N GLY A 320 -4.45 1.13 -10.86
CA GLY A 320 -3.28 2.02 -10.83
C GLY A 320 -2.80 2.43 -9.43
N ILE A 321 -3.51 2.09 -8.36
CA ILE A 321 -3.00 2.21 -6.99
C ILE A 321 -1.92 1.17 -6.72
N SER A 322 -1.01 1.45 -5.77
CA SER A 322 0.14 0.57 -5.50
C SER A 322 -0.16 -0.72 -4.75
N ALA A 323 -1.38 -0.95 -4.29
CA ALA A 323 -1.74 -2.17 -3.55
C ALA A 323 -1.57 -3.43 -4.43
N PHE A 324 -0.32 -3.85 -4.58
CA PHE A 324 0.06 -5.01 -5.40
C PHE A 324 0.01 -6.31 -4.57
N PRO A 325 -0.52 -7.41 -5.10
CA PRO A 325 -1.27 -7.57 -6.37
C PRO A 325 -2.80 -7.45 -6.18
N MET A 326 -3.26 -6.87 -5.06
CA MET A 326 -4.66 -6.92 -4.61
C MET A 326 -5.60 -6.16 -5.54
N SER A 327 -5.25 -4.93 -5.90
CA SER A 327 -6.11 -4.10 -6.73
C SER A 327 -6.39 -4.76 -8.09
N SER A 328 -5.38 -5.36 -8.71
CA SER A 328 -5.57 -6.09 -9.97
C SER A 328 -6.52 -7.29 -9.82
N ARG A 329 -6.41 -8.05 -8.72
CA ARG A 329 -7.29 -9.18 -8.43
C ARG A 329 -8.73 -8.75 -8.17
N VAL A 330 -8.92 -7.66 -7.43
CA VAL A 330 -10.25 -7.09 -7.14
C VAL A 330 -10.94 -6.69 -8.44
N ILE A 331 -10.27 -5.94 -9.29
CA ILE A 331 -10.84 -5.48 -10.57
C ILE A 331 -11.13 -6.66 -11.50
N HIS A 332 -10.24 -7.65 -11.55
CA HIS A 332 -10.48 -8.86 -12.32
C HIS A 332 -11.72 -9.63 -11.84
N LYS A 333 -11.84 -9.85 -10.51
CA LYS A 333 -13.03 -10.48 -9.91
C LYS A 333 -14.32 -9.70 -10.21
N MET A 334 -14.27 -8.36 -10.20
CA MET A 334 -15.41 -7.52 -10.58
C MET A 334 -15.77 -7.69 -12.04
N GLY A 335 -14.80 -7.77 -12.96
CA GLY A 335 -15.01 -8.03 -14.36
C GLY A 335 -15.72 -9.35 -14.61
N LEU A 336 -15.23 -10.43 -14.01
CA LEU A 336 -15.85 -11.77 -14.09
C LEU A 336 -17.26 -11.83 -13.49
N LYS A 337 -17.54 -11.02 -12.46
CA LYS A 337 -18.88 -10.94 -11.85
C LYS A 337 -19.89 -10.27 -12.77
N GLU A 338 -19.49 -9.28 -13.56
CA GLU A 338 -20.36 -8.60 -14.52
C GLU A 338 -20.54 -9.42 -15.82
N ASP A 339 -19.48 -10.10 -16.25
CA ASP A 339 -19.45 -10.99 -17.43
C ASP A 339 -18.37 -12.07 -17.23
N PRO A 340 -18.74 -13.37 -17.18
CA PRO A 340 -17.80 -14.48 -16.94
C PRO A 340 -16.67 -14.61 -17.98
N GLN A 341 -16.78 -13.96 -19.13
CA GLN A 341 -15.74 -13.94 -20.18
C GLN A 341 -14.90 -12.65 -20.18
N ASN A 342 -15.09 -11.77 -19.20
CA ASN A 342 -14.37 -10.50 -19.11
C ASN A 342 -13.07 -10.64 -18.32
N PHE A 343 -12.03 -11.18 -18.94
CA PHE A 343 -10.72 -11.43 -18.35
C PHE A 343 -9.86 -10.16 -18.38
N LEU A 344 -9.82 -9.44 -17.27
CA LEU A 344 -9.08 -8.17 -17.15
C LEU A 344 -7.70 -8.32 -16.49
N LEU A 345 -7.34 -9.51 -15.96
CA LEU A 345 -6.16 -9.70 -15.09
C LEU A 345 -4.86 -9.18 -15.71
N MET A 346 -4.57 -9.56 -16.94
CA MET A 346 -3.30 -9.18 -17.58
C MET A 346 -3.18 -7.67 -17.82
N HIS A 347 -4.30 -7.00 -18.09
CA HIS A 347 -4.35 -5.54 -18.21
C HIS A 347 -4.16 -4.88 -16.84
N THR A 348 -4.86 -5.37 -15.83
CA THR A 348 -4.83 -4.80 -14.47
C THR A 348 -3.49 -5.04 -13.78
N VAL A 349 -2.82 -6.17 -14.01
CA VAL A 349 -1.48 -6.44 -13.49
C VAL A 349 -0.47 -5.41 -14.03
N GLY A 350 -0.45 -5.17 -15.34
CA GLY A 350 0.45 -4.18 -15.93
C GLY A 350 0.21 -2.76 -15.40
N ILE A 351 -1.06 -2.38 -15.19
CA ILE A 351 -1.44 -1.09 -14.60
C ILE A 351 -1.04 -1.03 -13.12
N ASN A 352 -1.30 -2.08 -12.35
CA ASN A 352 -0.96 -2.12 -10.92
C ASN A 352 0.56 -2.03 -10.70
N VAL A 353 1.33 -2.71 -11.54
CA VAL A 353 2.80 -2.60 -11.56
C VAL A 353 3.26 -1.18 -11.90
N SER A 354 2.59 -0.50 -12.84
CA SER A 354 2.88 0.90 -13.12
C SER A 354 2.56 1.82 -11.94
N GLY A 355 1.49 1.50 -11.19
CA GLY A 355 1.12 2.19 -9.96
C GLY A 355 2.19 2.06 -8.88
N GLN A 356 2.78 0.88 -8.72
CA GLN A 356 3.86 0.64 -7.76
C GLN A 356 5.09 1.54 -8.01
N ILE A 357 5.49 1.70 -9.28
CA ILE A 357 6.58 2.63 -9.63
C ILE A 357 6.13 4.08 -9.42
N ALA A 358 4.92 4.41 -9.88
CA ALA A 358 4.41 5.78 -9.84
C ALA A 358 4.24 6.31 -8.41
N SER A 359 3.79 5.48 -7.46
CA SER A 359 3.64 5.90 -6.06
C SER A 359 4.97 6.20 -5.39
N VAL A 360 5.98 5.35 -5.62
CA VAL A 360 7.32 5.59 -5.06
C VAL A 360 7.94 6.86 -5.64
N ILE A 361 7.79 7.09 -6.96
CA ILE A 361 8.25 8.33 -7.59
C ILE A 361 7.48 9.54 -7.06
N ALA A 362 6.15 9.43 -6.90
CA ALA A 362 5.32 10.50 -6.34
C ALA A 362 5.74 10.84 -4.90
N GLY A 363 6.03 9.84 -4.07
CA GLY A 363 6.59 10.03 -2.73
C GLY A 363 7.91 10.81 -2.75
N GLY A 364 8.84 10.39 -3.61
CA GLY A 364 10.13 11.07 -3.79
C GLY A 364 9.98 12.52 -4.29
N LEU A 365 9.05 12.77 -5.21
CA LEU A 365 8.76 14.13 -5.69
C LEU A 365 8.15 15.02 -4.61
N ILE A 366 7.21 14.49 -3.82
CA ILE A 366 6.61 15.22 -2.69
C ILE A 366 7.69 15.58 -1.67
N MET A 367 8.56 14.64 -1.28
CA MET A 367 9.67 14.91 -0.38
C MET A 367 10.57 16.03 -0.92
N THR A 368 10.95 15.95 -2.20
CA THR A 368 11.76 16.97 -2.85
C THR A 368 11.09 18.35 -2.83
N LEU A 369 9.79 18.41 -3.14
CA LEU A 369 9.02 19.65 -3.09
C LEU A 369 8.95 20.23 -1.67
N VAL A 370 8.66 19.40 -0.68
CA VAL A 370 8.60 19.86 0.73
C VAL A 370 9.93 20.44 1.18
N TYR A 371 11.06 19.78 0.87
CA TYR A 371 12.40 20.29 1.23
C TYR A 371 12.78 21.58 0.51
N GLN A 372 12.18 21.86 -0.66
CA GLN A 372 12.42 23.13 -1.37
C GLN A 372 11.62 24.30 -0.79
N PHE A 373 10.50 24.02 -0.13
CA PHE A 373 9.58 25.04 0.38
C PHE A 373 9.53 25.12 1.91
N SER A 374 10.20 24.24 2.63
CA SER A 374 10.38 24.29 4.10
C SER A 374 11.74 24.89 4.47
#